data_bdf840f3987303bcd149563e2026ac61
#
_entry.id   bdf840f3987303bcd149563e2026ac61
#
_cell.length_a   1.000
_cell.length_b   1.000
_cell.length_c   1.000
_cell.angle_alpha   90.00
_cell.angle_beta   90.00
_cell.angle_gamma   90.00
#
_symmetry.space_group_name_H-M   'P 1'
#
loop_
_entity.id
_entity.type
_entity.pdbx_description
1 polymer ?
#
loop_
_entity_poly.entity_id
_entity_poly.type
_entity_poly.pdbx_seq_one_letter_code
_entity_poly.pdbx_strand_id
1 'polypeptide(L)'
;MQLLEVNMSHTYNGMPAEELPDVTWQKSKHSNPNGACVEVARLPEGAIAVRNSRFPGGPALVYTRAEIEAFLAGAKDGEFDHVLS
;
A
#
# COMPACT_ATOMS: atom_id res chain seq x y z
N MET A 1 18.07 17.19 -17.41
CA MET A 1 18.04 16.64 -17.40
C MET A 1 17.67 15.62 -16.56
N GLN A 2 18.12 15.32 -15.74
CA GLN A 2 17.79 14.35 -14.83
C GLN A 2 16.49 14.56 -14.18
N LEU A 3 15.88 15.59 -14.46
CA LEU A 3 14.58 15.87 -13.88
C LEU A 3 13.56 14.80 -14.17
N LEU A 4 13.65 14.24 -15.36
CA LEU A 4 12.71 13.19 -15.73
C LEU A 4 12.85 11.97 -14.85
N GLU A 5 14.09 11.63 -14.55
CA GLU A 5 14.32 10.47 -13.73
C GLU A 5 13.77 10.64 -12.34
N VAL A 6 13.94 11.81 -11.80
CA VAL A 6 13.41 12.09 -10.49
C VAL A 6 11.90 11.94 -10.47
N ASN A 7 11.24 12.48 -11.49
CA ASN A 7 9.79 12.39 -11.53
C ASN A 7 9.29 10.98 -11.68
N MET A 8 9.99 10.16 -12.43
CA MET A 8 9.53 8.83 -12.70
C MET A 8 9.61 7.92 -11.49
N SER A 9 10.53 8.21 -10.60
CA SER A 9 10.69 7.37 -9.41
C SER A 9 10.24 8.08 -8.16
N HIS A 10 9.49 9.16 -8.34
CA HIS A 10 9.15 10.00 -7.20
C HIS A 10 7.90 9.50 -6.51
N THR A 11 8.08 8.55 -5.62
CA THR A 11 7.00 8.12 -4.73
C THR A 11 7.41 8.45 -3.31
N TYR A 12 6.45 8.83 -2.50
CA TYR A 12 6.75 9.17 -1.12
C TYR A 12 5.57 8.80 -0.24
N ASN A 13 5.88 8.53 1.00
CA ASN A 13 4.86 8.18 1.97
C ASN A 13 3.90 9.35 2.16
N GLY A 14 2.61 9.05 2.04
CA GLY A 14 1.58 10.06 2.21
C GLY A 14 1.11 10.71 0.93
N MET A 15 1.71 10.37 -0.21
CA MET A 15 1.27 10.96 -1.47
C MET A 15 -0.14 10.48 -1.81
N PRO A 16 -0.88 11.24 -2.62
CA PRO A 16 -2.21 10.78 -3.01
C PRO A 16 -2.13 9.45 -3.73
N ALA A 17 -2.92 8.49 -3.28
CA ALA A 17 -2.84 7.14 -3.82
C ALA A 17 -3.15 7.09 -5.31
N GLU A 18 -4.06 7.95 -5.75
CA GLU A 18 -4.45 7.94 -7.16
C GLU A 18 -3.35 8.49 -8.07
N GLU A 19 -2.31 9.10 -7.50
CA GLU A 19 -1.20 9.63 -8.30
C GLU A 19 -0.08 8.61 -8.50
N LEU A 20 -0.19 7.44 -7.90
CA LEU A 20 0.80 6.40 -8.12
C LEU A 20 0.61 5.82 -9.52
N PRO A 21 1.64 5.89 -10.37
CA PRO A 21 1.50 5.43 -11.74
C PRO A 21 1.67 3.91 -11.87
N ASP A 22 0.91 3.34 -12.77
CA ASP A 22 1.13 1.95 -13.20
C ASP A 22 1.13 0.94 -12.08
N VAL A 23 0.31 1.17 -11.06
CA VAL A 23 0.21 0.22 -9.96
C VAL A 23 -1.11 -0.54 -10.07
N THR A 24 -1.09 -1.78 -9.59
CA THR A 24 -2.28 -2.60 -9.52
C THR A 24 -2.61 -2.80 -8.05
N TRP A 25 -3.74 -2.26 -7.64
CA TRP A 25 -4.19 -2.38 -6.27
C TRP A 25 -4.87 -3.72 -6.07
N GLN A 26 -4.53 -4.39 -5.00
CA GLN A 26 -5.10 -5.70 -4.68
C GLN A 26 -5.69 -5.66 -3.28
N LYS A 27 -6.88 -6.21 -3.15
CA LYS A 27 -7.52 -6.39 -1.85
C LYS A 27 -7.69 -7.88 -1.59
N SER A 28 -7.90 -8.22 -0.34
CA SER A 28 -8.14 -9.61 0.02
C SER A 28 -9.50 -10.06 -0.50
N LYS A 29 -9.61 -11.32 -0.88
CA LYS A 29 -10.90 -11.89 -1.25
C LYS A 29 -11.83 -12.01 -0.05
N HIS A 30 -11.31 -11.83 1.16
CA HIS A 30 -12.14 -11.76 2.36
C HIS A 30 -12.85 -10.42 2.51
N SER A 31 -12.48 -9.44 1.68
CA SER A 31 -13.11 -8.13 1.74
C SER A 31 -14.51 -8.20 1.20
N ASN A 32 -15.40 -7.39 1.80
CA ASN A 32 -16.75 -7.23 1.31
C ASN A 32 -16.72 -6.52 -0.04
N PRO A 33 -17.36 -7.05 -1.08
CA PRO A 33 -17.36 -6.39 -2.40
C PRO A 33 -17.86 -4.94 -2.36
N ASN A 34 -18.79 -4.65 -1.45
CA ASN A 34 -19.35 -3.31 -1.34
C ASN A 34 -18.74 -2.51 -0.24
N GLY A 35 -17.76 -3.06 0.44
CA GLY A 35 -17.26 -2.45 1.65
C GLY A 35 -15.94 -1.79 1.47
N ALA A 36 -15.49 -1.22 2.58
CA ALA A 36 -14.18 -0.67 2.68
C ALA A 36 -13.15 -1.77 2.73
N CYS A 37 -12.06 -1.58 2.06
CA CYS A 37 -11.01 -2.56 1.96
C CYS A 37 -9.68 -1.90 2.20
N VAL A 38 -8.74 -2.68 2.72
CA VAL A 38 -7.33 -2.31 2.68
C VAL A 38 -6.79 -2.87 1.38
N GLU A 39 -6.14 -2.02 0.61
CA GLU A 39 -5.56 -2.44 -0.67
C GLU A 39 -4.06 -2.21 -0.65
N VAL A 40 -3.35 -3.12 -1.31
CA VAL A 40 -1.90 -3.05 -1.39
C VAL A 40 -1.46 -3.07 -2.84
N ALA A 41 -0.33 -2.44 -3.12
CA ALA A 41 0.21 -2.43 -4.47
C ALA A 41 1.72 -2.46 -4.39
N ARG A 42 2.35 -3.19 -5.30
CA ARG A 42 3.80 -3.21 -5.39
C ARG A 42 4.25 -2.07 -6.29
N LEU A 43 5.22 -1.34 -5.81
CA LEU A 43 5.78 -0.22 -6.57
C LEU A 43 6.99 -0.69 -7.37
N PRO A 44 7.36 0.05 -8.42
CA PRO A 44 8.44 -0.40 -9.31
C PRO A 44 9.76 -0.66 -8.60
N GLU A 45 10.07 0.09 -7.54
CA GLU A 45 11.35 -0.07 -6.86
C GLU A 45 11.32 -1.13 -5.76
N GLY A 46 10.21 -1.84 -5.64
CA GLY A 46 10.09 -2.88 -4.63
C GLY A 46 9.43 -2.45 -3.34
N ALA A 47 9.15 -1.16 -3.19
CA ALA A 47 8.37 -0.69 -2.05
C ALA A 47 6.92 -1.13 -2.22
N ILE A 48 6.17 -1.07 -1.14
CA ILE A 48 4.77 -1.48 -1.15
C ILE A 48 3.93 -0.31 -0.67
N ALA A 49 2.85 -0.04 -1.40
CA ALA A 49 1.91 0.99 -1.01
C ALA A 49 0.66 0.34 -0.44
N VAL A 50 0.08 1.01 0.55
CA VAL A 50 -1.16 0.56 1.21
C VAL A 50 -2.11 1.73 1.19
N ARG A 51 -3.38 1.48 0.85
CA ARG A 51 -4.38 2.55 0.88
C ARG A 51 -5.70 2.05 1.43
N ASN A 52 -6.53 3.01 1.79
CA ASN A 52 -7.92 2.76 2.16
C ASN A 52 -8.75 2.91 0.89
N SER A 53 -9.42 1.84 0.46
CA SER A 53 -10.14 1.86 -0.81
C SER A 53 -11.31 2.83 -0.81
N ARG A 54 -11.83 3.20 0.36
CA ARG A 54 -12.93 4.16 0.43
C ARG A 54 -12.49 5.59 0.11
N PHE A 55 -11.20 5.84 0.14
CA PHE A 55 -10.66 7.16 -0.11
C PHE A 55 -9.51 7.05 -1.09
N PRO A 56 -9.83 6.74 -2.35
CA PRO A 56 -8.76 6.51 -3.34
C PRO A 56 -7.91 7.75 -3.61
N GLY A 57 -8.47 8.93 -3.36
CA GLY A 57 -7.69 10.17 -3.44
C GLY A 57 -6.92 10.48 -2.18
N GLY A 58 -7.09 9.66 -1.13
CA GLY A 58 -6.38 9.87 0.12
C GLY A 58 -4.94 9.41 0.04
N PRO A 59 -4.23 9.46 1.16
CA PRO A 59 -2.81 9.16 1.15
C PRO A 59 -2.53 7.68 0.95
N ALA A 60 -1.44 7.40 0.26
CA ALA A 60 -0.88 6.07 0.21
C ALA A 60 0.23 5.99 1.25
N LEU A 61 0.22 4.92 2.04
CA LEU A 61 1.29 4.66 2.98
C LEU A 61 2.33 3.81 2.24
N VAL A 62 3.55 4.31 2.18
CA VAL A 62 4.59 3.63 1.41
C VAL A 62 5.59 3.02 2.37
N TYR A 63 5.77 1.72 2.26
CA TYR A 63 6.63 0.95 3.14
C TYR A 63 7.72 0.27 2.34
N THR A 64 8.84 0.01 3.00
CA THR A 64 9.88 -0.80 2.40
C THR A 64 9.43 -2.25 2.37
N ARG A 65 10.08 -3.04 1.52
CA ARG A 65 9.83 -4.46 1.48
C ARG A 65 10.05 -5.11 2.84
N ALA A 66 11.14 -4.74 3.51
CA ALA A 66 11.43 -5.35 4.81
C ALA A 66 10.35 -5.06 5.83
N GLU A 67 9.80 -3.84 5.81
CA GLU A 67 8.72 -3.50 6.73
C GLU A 67 7.48 -4.34 6.48
N ILE A 68 7.13 -4.54 5.22
CA ILE A 68 5.95 -5.33 4.91
C ILE A 68 6.20 -6.81 5.17
N GLU A 69 7.41 -7.30 4.92
CA GLU A 69 7.72 -8.69 5.28
C GLU A 69 7.51 -8.94 6.76
N ALA A 70 7.98 -8.02 7.60
CA ALA A 70 7.80 -8.18 9.04
C ALA A 70 6.33 -8.10 9.42
N PHE A 71 5.61 -7.17 8.81
CA PHE A 71 4.18 -7.05 9.09
C PHE A 71 3.41 -8.32 8.72
N LEU A 72 3.68 -8.86 7.55
CA LEU A 72 2.99 -10.07 7.12
C LEU A 72 3.33 -11.26 8.01
N ALA A 73 4.59 -11.38 8.42
CA ALA A 73 4.98 -12.45 9.32
C ALA A 73 4.24 -12.32 10.65
N GLY A 74 4.19 -11.11 11.19
CA GLY A 74 3.47 -10.89 12.44
C GLY A 74 1.99 -11.16 12.31
N ALA A 75 1.40 -10.76 11.18
CA ALA A 75 -0.03 -11.02 10.95
C ALA A 75 -0.30 -12.53 10.89
N LYS A 76 0.55 -13.27 10.21
CA LYS A 76 0.37 -14.72 10.10
C LYS A 76 0.52 -15.40 11.47
N ASP A 77 1.32 -14.82 12.33
CA ASP A 77 1.51 -15.37 13.69
C ASP A 77 0.42 -14.91 14.66
N GLY A 78 -0.55 -14.12 14.20
CA GLY A 78 -1.64 -13.68 15.05
C GLY A 78 -1.26 -12.55 15.99
N GLU A 79 -0.12 -11.89 15.77
CA GLU A 79 0.35 -10.88 16.71
C GLU A 79 -0.55 -9.67 16.81
N PHE A 80 -1.32 -9.40 15.77
CA PHE A 80 -2.16 -8.21 15.74
C PHE A 80 -3.64 -8.51 15.93
N ASP A 81 -3.99 -9.77 16.18
CA ASP A 81 -5.41 -10.14 16.27
C ASP A 81 -6.13 -9.39 17.37
N HIS A 82 -5.41 -9.01 18.43
CA HIS A 82 -6.03 -8.33 19.56
C HIS A 82 -6.57 -6.95 19.21
N VAL A 83 -6.15 -6.37 18.07
CA VAL A 83 -6.68 -5.05 17.71
C VAL A 83 -8.15 -5.10 17.36
N LEU A 84 -8.70 -6.29 17.14
CA LEU A 84 -10.12 -6.45 16.85
C LEU A 84 -10.92 -6.86 18.09
N SER A 85 -10.28 -6.96 19.24
CA SER A 85 -10.94 -7.39 20.47
C SER A 85 -11.74 -6.28 21.11
#